data_af0bd3195e63645dfc324d0d046864c1
#
_entry.id   af0bd3195e63645dfc324d0d046864c1
#
_cell.length_a   1.000
_cell.length_b   1.000
_cell.length_c   1.000
_cell.angle_alpha   90.00
_cell.angle_beta   90.00
_cell.angle_gamma   90.00
#
_symmetry.space_group_name_H-M   'P 1'
#
loop_
_entity.id
_entity.type
_entity.pdbx_description
1 polymer ?
#
loop_
_entity_poly.entity_id
_entity_poly.type
_entity_poly.pdbx_seq_one_letter_code
_entity_poly.pdbx_strand_id
1 'polypeptide(L)'
;NLGFSGSAKGERVLAEYIANLSMSAFVLDYDHNATTIEELEATHEPLFQIISNANPALPIIMVSKPDFERESPDQVYNAHNSRIRREIIRRTYENAKASGRENVWFVDGETLFGTKGRDSCTVDGVHPNDLGFMRMAEGLYPVLKQALGLSCAI
;
A
#
# COMPACT_ATOMS: atom_id res chain seq x y z
N ASN A 1 4.57 13.71 -0.46
CA ASN A 1 4.34 12.85 0.69
C ASN A 1 3.05 13.27 1.39
N LEU A 2 2.12 12.33 1.53
CA LEU A 2 0.82 12.54 2.17
C LEU A 2 0.71 11.67 3.44
N GLY A 3 1.78 11.58 4.21
CA GLY A 3 1.78 10.92 5.51
C GLY A 3 0.99 11.72 6.55
N PHE A 4 -0.03 11.10 7.16
CA PHE A 4 -0.98 11.75 8.08
C PHE A 4 -0.80 11.31 9.53
N SER A 5 0.36 10.80 9.91
CA SER A 5 0.66 10.41 11.32
C SER A 5 -0.43 9.53 11.96
N GLY A 6 -0.74 8.40 11.35
CA GLY A 6 -1.77 7.47 11.85
C GLY A 6 -3.22 7.83 11.48
N SER A 7 -3.45 8.92 10.74
CA SER A 7 -4.79 9.42 10.40
C SER A 7 -5.20 9.18 8.94
N ALA A 8 -4.43 8.42 8.17
CA ALA A 8 -4.83 8.02 6.81
C ALA A 8 -5.83 6.87 6.89
N LYS A 9 -7.13 7.17 6.82
CA LYS A 9 -8.22 6.20 6.98
C LYS A 9 -9.08 5.99 5.73
N GLY A 10 -8.65 6.52 4.61
CA GLY A 10 -9.34 6.36 3.33
C GLY A 10 -10.62 7.19 3.20
N GLU A 11 -10.74 8.30 3.95
CA GLU A 11 -11.92 9.16 3.93
C GLU A 11 -12.18 9.71 2.52
N ARG A 12 -13.43 9.76 2.14
CA ARG A 12 -13.88 10.23 0.84
C ARG A 12 -13.39 11.63 0.51
N VAL A 13 -13.46 12.56 1.46
CA VAL A 13 -13.01 13.94 1.27
C VAL A 13 -11.52 14.02 0.95
N LEU A 14 -10.73 13.15 1.55
CA LEU A 14 -9.29 13.04 1.27
C LEU A 14 -9.03 12.43 -0.11
N ALA A 15 -9.80 11.41 -0.49
CA ALA A 15 -9.70 10.81 -1.83
C ALA A 15 -10.02 11.85 -2.92
N GLU A 16 -11.07 12.66 -2.74
CA GLU A 16 -11.45 13.77 -3.64
C GLU A 16 -10.36 14.86 -3.69
N TYR A 17 -9.73 15.18 -2.56
CA TYR A 17 -8.59 16.11 -2.54
C TYR A 17 -7.40 15.55 -3.31
N ILE A 18 -7.00 14.29 -3.06
CA ILE A 18 -5.89 13.63 -3.75
C ILE A 18 -6.15 13.55 -5.26
N ALA A 19 -7.38 13.25 -5.66
CA ALA A 19 -7.78 13.16 -7.06
C ALA A 19 -7.55 14.47 -7.85
N ASN A 20 -7.49 15.61 -7.17
CA ASN A 20 -7.21 16.90 -7.79
C ASN A 20 -5.72 17.29 -7.79
N LEU A 21 -4.84 16.46 -7.24
CA LEU A 21 -3.41 16.74 -7.24
C LEU A 21 -2.76 16.31 -8.56
N SER A 22 -1.83 17.12 -9.06
CA SER A 22 -0.98 16.72 -10.17
C SER A 22 0.13 15.79 -9.67
N MET A 23 0.18 14.56 -10.18
CA MET A 23 1.17 13.56 -9.79
C MET A 23 1.50 12.62 -10.96
N SER A 24 2.71 12.10 -10.99
CA SER A 24 3.17 11.15 -12.03
C SER A 24 2.81 9.70 -11.70
N ALA A 25 2.67 9.37 -10.43
CA ALA A 25 2.20 8.09 -9.92
C ALA A 25 1.61 8.28 -8.52
N PHE A 26 0.70 7.41 -8.12
CA PHE A 26 0.15 7.37 -6.77
C PHE A 26 0.49 6.04 -6.11
N VAL A 27 1.17 6.09 -4.96
CA VAL A 27 1.42 4.92 -4.10
C VAL A 27 0.38 4.93 -2.99
N LEU A 28 -0.49 3.94 -3.00
CA LEU A 28 -1.57 3.76 -2.04
C LEU A 28 -1.12 2.77 -0.97
N ASP A 29 -0.77 3.31 0.19
CA ASP A 29 -0.25 2.56 1.34
C ASP A 29 -0.79 3.19 2.63
N TYR A 30 -1.90 2.65 3.17
CA TYR A 30 -2.51 3.16 4.40
C TYR A 30 -3.17 2.09 5.28
N ASP A 31 -3.08 0.84 4.94
CA ASP A 31 -3.77 -0.25 5.66
C ASP A 31 -3.41 -0.33 7.14
N HIS A 32 -2.19 0.11 7.51
CA HIS A 32 -1.76 0.24 8.89
C HIS A 32 -2.62 1.20 9.73
N ASN A 33 -3.18 2.23 9.10
CA ASN A 33 -3.90 3.30 9.78
C ASN A 33 -5.41 3.04 9.86
N ALA A 34 -5.95 2.15 9.05
CA ALA A 34 -7.32 1.72 9.20
C ALA A 34 -7.49 1.00 10.54
N THR A 35 -8.35 1.51 11.40
CA THR A 35 -8.49 1.05 12.79
C THR A 35 -8.98 -0.39 12.87
N THR A 36 -9.87 -0.78 11.95
CA THR A 36 -10.41 -2.15 11.86
C THR A 36 -10.30 -2.70 10.44
N ILE A 37 -10.50 -4.01 10.31
CA ILE A 37 -10.58 -4.68 9.01
C ILE A 37 -11.77 -4.15 8.21
N GLU A 38 -12.91 -3.97 8.87
CA GLU A 38 -14.15 -3.49 8.27
C GLU A 38 -13.99 -2.06 7.75
N GLU A 39 -13.25 -1.20 8.46
CA GLU A 39 -12.92 0.16 8.00
C GLU A 39 -12.07 0.11 6.73
N LEU A 40 -11.03 -0.73 6.68
CA LEU A 40 -10.20 -0.91 5.49
C LEU A 40 -11.03 -1.45 4.31
N GLU A 41 -11.86 -2.45 4.55
CA GLU A 41 -12.74 -3.04 3.53
C GLU A 41 -13.73 -2.02 2.96
N ALA A 42 -14.28 -1.16 3.83
CA ALA A 42 -15.21 -0.12 3.41
C ALA A 42 -14.57 1.05 2.67
N THR A 43 -13.26 1.28 2.82
CA THR A 43 -12.62 2.51 2.33
C THR A 43 -11.59 2.30 1.22
N HIS A 44 -10.91 1.15 1.16
CA HIS A 44 -9.78 0.96 0.24
C HIS A 44 -10.18 1.02 -1.24
N GLU A 45 -11.14 0.23 -1.65
CA GLU A 45 -11.61 0.23 -3.04
C GLU A 45 -12.32 1.54 -3.42
N PRO A 46 -13.22 2.13 -2.60
CA PRO A 46 -13.81 3.44 -2.89
C PRO A 46 -12.77 4.56 -3.05
N LEU A 47 -11.74 4.63 -2.20
CA LEU A 47 -10.65 5.59 -2.33
C LEU A 47 -9.92 5.42 -3.66
N PHE A 48 -9.53 4.19 -4.00
CA PHE A 48 -8.93 3.87 -5.28
C PHE A 48 -9.82 4.32 -6.45
N GLN A 49 -11.10 3.99 -6.42
CA GLN A 49 -12.05 4.32 -7.49
C GLN A 49 -12.20 5.83 -7.71
N ILE A 50 -12.28 6.62 -6.64
CA ILE A 50 -12.37 8.08 -6.73
C ILE A 50 -11.15 8.64 -7.48
N ILE A 51 -9.95 8.25 -7.06
CA ILE A 51 -8.69 8.74 -7.63
C ILE A 51 -8.52 8.27 -9.08
N SER A 52 -8.75 6.98 -9.33
CA SER A 52 -8.54 6.39 -10.66
C SER A 52 -9.56 6.85 -11.69
N ASN A 53 -10.80 7.13 -11.28
CA ASN A 53 -11.82 7.66 -12.18
C ASN A 53 -11.56 9.11 -12.57
N ALA A 54 -11.08 9.93 -11.62
CA ALA A 54 -10.67 11.30 -11.90
C ALA A 54 -9.41 11.37 -12.77
N ASN A 55 -8.51 10.39 -12.65
CA ASN A 55 -7.22 10.34 -13.34
C ASN A 55 -7.02 8.99 -14.04
N PRO A 56 -7.71 8.71 -15.16
CA PRO A 56 -7.69 7.38 -15.78
C PRO A 56 -6.31 6.90 -16.27
N ALA A 57 -5.40 7.82 -16.56
CA ALA A 57 -4.04 7.52 -17.01
C ALA A 57 -3.02 7.44 -15.86
N LEU A 58 -3.40 7.79 -14.64
CA LEU A 58 -2.49 7.81 -13.49
C LEU A 58 -2.07 6.39 -13.10
N PRO A 59 -0.76 6.10 -13.06
CA PRO A 59 -0.26 4.86 -12.47
C PRO A 59 -0.57 4.79 -10.97
N ILE A 60 -1.21 3.71 -10.52
CA ILE A 60 -1.53 3.50 -9.11
C ILE A 60 -0.89 2.20 -8.63
N ILE A 61 -0.07 2.29 -7.59
CA ILE A 61 0.62 1.17 -6.97
C ILE A 61 -0.01 0.94 -5.59
N MET A 62 -0.69 -0.18 -5.42
CA MET A 62 -1.27 -0.58 -4.16
C MET A 62 -0.25 -1.40 -3.38
N VAL A 63 0.01 -1.03 -2.14
CA VAL A 63 0.99 -1.69 -1.29
C VAL A 63 0.27 -2.22 -0.06
N SER A 64 0.46 -3.50 0.23
CA SER A 64 0.00 -4.04 1.51
C SER A 64 1.11 -3.92 2.56
N LYS A 65 0.70 -3.92 3.81
CA LYS A 65 1.58 -3.85 4.97
C LYS A 65 2.71 -4.89 4.89
N PRO A 66 3.98 -4.52 5.17
CA PRO A 66 5.02 -5.50 5.42
C PRO A 66 4.61 -6.48 6.51
N ASP A 67 4.77 -7.78 6.26
CA ASP A 67 4.40 -8.79 7.24
C ASP A 67 5.45 -8.88 8.34
N PHE A 68 4.99 -8.84 9.58
CA PHE A 68 5.79 -9.08 10.77
C PHE A 68 5.39 -10.44 11.34
N GLU A 69 6.33 -11.33 11.52
CA GLU A 69 6.08 -12.63 12.16
C GLU A 69 5.71 -12.51 13.65
N ARG A 70 5.69 -11.30 14.20
CA ARG A 70 5.42 -11.10 15.61
C ARG A 70 3.93 -11.18 15.89
N GLU A 71 3.52 -12.15 16.68
CA GLU A 71 2.22 -12.14 17.32
C GLU A 71 2.16 -10.98 18.32
N SER A 72 1.49 -9.92 17.93
CA SER A 72 1.14 -8.84 18.85
C SER A 72 -0.18 -9.19 19.55
N PRO A 73 -0.27 -8.97 20.87
CA PRO A 73 -1.57 -9.04 21.56
C PRO A 73 -2.55 -7.97 21.04
N ASP A 74 -2.04 -6.94 20.37
CA ASP A 74 -2.85 -5.97 19.67
C ASP A 74 -3.46 -6.62 18.41
N GLN A 75 -4.77 -6.72 18.37
CA GLN A 75 -5.50 -7.35 17.28
C GLN A 75 -5.31 -6.66 15.93
N VAL A 76 -4.92 -5.39 15.91
CA VAL A 76 -4.66 -4.63 14.67
C VAL A 76 -3.41 -5.15 13.97
N TYR A 77 -2.41 -5.64 14.73
CA TYR A 77 -1.08 -5.98 14.22
C TYR A 77 -0.73 -7.46 14.27
N ASN A 78 -1.69 -8.35 14.51
CA ASN A 78 -1.42 -9.79 14.49
C ASN A 78 -1.34 -10.33 13.05
N ALA A 79 -0.64 -11.46 12.87
CA ALA A 79 -0.43 -12.09 11.56
C ALA A 79 -1.73 -12.46 10.83
N HIS A 80 -2.79 -12.84 11.57
CA HIS A 80 -4.08 -13.18 10.99
C HIS A 80 -4.74 -11.94 10.34
N ASN A 81 -4.80 -10.83 11.07
CA ASN A 81 -5.38 -9.59 10.57
C ASN A 81 -4.54 -8.99 9.43
N SER A 82 -3.20 -9.13 9.47
CA SER A 82 -2.32 -8.70 8.38
C SER A 82 -2.66 -9.43 7.07
N ARG A 83 -2.92 -10.74 7.13
CA ARG A 83 -3.34 -11.52 5.94
C ARG A 83 -4.69 -11.05 5.40
N ILE A 84 -5.68 -10.83 6.27
CA ILE A 84 -7.01 -10.34 5.82
C ILE A 84 -6.88 -8.97 5.18
N ARG A 85 -6.12 -8.04 5.77
CA ARG A 85 -5.87 -6.71 5.21
C ARG A 85 -5.21 -6.78 3.83
N ARG A 86 -4.19 -7.62 3.69
CA ARG A 86 -3.53 -7.90 2.41
C ARG A 86 -4.50 -8.39 1.33
N GLU A 87 -5.41 -9.31 1.69
CA GLU A 87 -6.43 -9.82 0.75
C GLU A 87 -7.44 -8.72 0.33
N ILE A 88 -7.78 -7.78 1.21
CA ILE A 88 -8.62 -6.64 0.86
C ILE A 88 -7.94 -5.77 -0.20
N ILE A 89 -6.67 -5.45 -0.01
CA ILE A 89 -5.90 -4.63 -0.96
C ILE A 89 -5.73 -5.37 -2.29
N ARG A 90 -5.37 -6.66 -2.22
CA ARG A 90 -5.22 -7.50 -3.41
C ARG A 90 -6.54 -7.60 -4.19
N ARG A 91 -7.67 -7.75 -3.53
CA ARG A 91 -9.00 -7.78 -4.16
C ARG A 91 -9.30 -6.45 -4.87
N THR A 92 -8.97 -5.31 -4.28
CA THR A 92 -9.09 -4.00 -4.97
C THR A 92 -8.29 -3.98 -6.26
N TYR A 93 -7.04 -4.46 -6.23
CA TYR A 93 -6.20 -4.59 -7.42
C TYR A 93 -6.81 -5.53 -8.46
N GLU A 94 -7.28 -6.71 -8.08
CA GLU A 94 -7.88 -7.69 -8.98
C GLU A 94 -9.16 -7.15 -9.62
N ASN A 95 -10.02 -6.47 -8.86
CA ASN A 95 -11.21 -5.79 -9.36
C ASN A 95 -10.87 -4.69 -10.37
N ALA A 96 -9.82 -3.91 -10.09
CA ALA A 96 -9.33 -2.89 -11.02
C ALA A 96 -8.86 -3.51 -12.34
N LYS A 97 -8.09 -4.60 -12.29
CA LYS A 97 -7.66 -5.34 -13.49
C LYS A 97 -8.83 -5.93 -14.24
N ALA A 98 -9.79 -6.53 -13.55
CA ALA A 98 -11.01 -7.11 -14.17
C ALA A 98 -11.89 -6.05 -14.84
N SER A 99 -11.87 -4.80 -14.34
CA SER A 99 -12.55 -3.66 -14.96
C SER A 99 -11.79 -3.02 -16.12
N GLY A 100 -10.64 -3.60 -16.54
CA GLY A 100 -9.84 -3.12 -17.68
C GLY A 100 -8.81 -2.05 -17.33
N ARG A 101 -8.52 -1.80 -16.05
CA ARG A 101 -7.45 -0.87 -15.65
C ARG A 101 -6.10 -1.54 -15.83
N GLU A 102 -5.31 -1.06 -16.81
CA GLU A 102 -3.97 -1.61 -17.07
C GLU A 102 -2.86 -0.95 -16.23
N ASN A 103 -3.04 0.30 -15.83
CA ASN A 103 -2.07 1.13 -15.10
C ASN A 103 -2.18 0.97 -13.57
N VAL A 104 -2.36 -0.25 -13.11
CA VAL A 104 -2.41 -0.60 -11.68
C VAL A 104 -1.46 -1.74 -11.37
N TRP A 105 -0.81 -1.64 -10.22
CA TRP A 105 0.15 -2.64 -9.69
C TRP A 105 -0.17 -2.96 -8.24
N PHE A 106 0.17 -4.16 -7.84
CA PHE A 106 0.12 -4.59 -6.45
C PHE A 106 1.53 -4.99 -5.99
N VAL A 107 1.94 -4.45 -4.86
CA VAL A 107 3.17 -4.82 -4.17
C VAL A 107 2.81 -5.55 -2.89
N ASP A 108 3.19 -6.80 -2.83
CA ASP A 108 2.92 -7.67 -1.70
C ASP A 108 3.85 -7.35 -0.54
N GLY A 109 3.29 -6.77 0.51
CA GLY A 109 4.03 -6.39 1.71
C GLY A 109 4.71 -7.55 2.42
N GLU A 110 4.16 -8.78 2.30
CA GLU A 110 4.78 -9.99 2.86
C GLU A 110 6.22 -10.21 2.37
N THR A 111 6.54 -9.71 1.17
CA THR A 111 7.85 -9.87 0.56
C THR A 111 8.83 -8.73 0.88
N LEU A 112 8.35 -7.59 1.35
CA LEU A 112 9.13 -6.35 1.44
C LEU A 112 10.29 -6.42 2.42
N PHE A 113 10.16 -7.13 3.53
CA PHE A 113 11.25 -7.29 4.49
C PHE A 113 12.17 -8.49 4.19
N GLY A 114 11.87 -9.25 3.13
CA GLY A 114 12.60 -10.45 2.78
C GLY A 114 12.47 -11.55 3.83
N THR A 115 13.33 -12.55 3.78
CA THR A 115 13.29 -13.71 4.69
C THR A 115 14.40 -13.66 5.74
N LYS A 116 15.58 -13.15 5.39
CA LYS A 116 16.73 -13.13 6.29
C LYS A 116 16.79 -11.82 7.08
N GLY A 117 16.75 -11.88 8.40
CA GLY A 117 16.80 -10.69 9.28
C GLY A 117 15.55 -9.82 9.19
N ARG A 118 14.40 -10.41 8.89
CA ARG A 118 13.09 -9.73 8.84
C ARG A 118 12.78 -9.00 10.15
N ASP A 119 13.04 -9.65 11.29
CA ASP A 119 12.80 -9.11 12.64
C ASP A 119 13.62 -7.87 12.97
N SER A 120 14.70 -7.64 12.20
CA SER A 120 15.57 -6.46 12.39
C SER A 120 15.11 -5.24 11.57
N CYS A 121 13.98 -5.34 10.86
CA CYS A 121 13.50 -4.27 9.96
C CYS A 121 12.63 -3.21 10.64
N THR A 122 12.33 -3.37 11.92
CA THR A 122 11.47 -2.44 12.67
C THR A 122 12.11 -1.96 13.96
N VAL A 123 11.65 -0.81 14.48
CA VAL A 123 12.11 -0.27 15.77
C VAL A 123 11.33 -0.84 16.96
N ASP A 124 10.06 -1.21 16.74
CA ASP A 124 9.12 -1.60 17.79
C ASP A 124 8.24 -2.81 17.42
N GLY A 125 8.54 -3.44 16.29
CA GLY A 125 7.75 -4.53 15.72
C GLY A 125 6.65 -4.05 14.75
N VAL A 126 6.52 -2.74 14.51
CA VAL A 126 5.51 -2.14 13.62
C VAL A 126 6.14 -1.13 12.66
N HIS A 127 6.89 -0.16 13.18
CA HIS A 127 7.44 0.93 12.38
C HIS A 127 8.78 0.54 11.78
N PRO A 128 8.95 0.62 10.45
CA PRO A 128 10.22 0.34 9.80
C PRO A 128 11.36 1.22 10.34
N ASN A 129 12.53 0.64 10.51
CA ASN A 129 13.78 1.36 10.71
C ASN A 129 14.50 1.56 9.36
N ASP A 130 15.74 2.04 9.37
CA ASP A 130 16.50 2.31 8.14
C ASP A 130 16.65 1.07 7.25
N LEU A 131 16.87 -0.10 7.83
CA LEU A 131 16.92 -1.36 7.09
C LEU A 131 15.55 -1.71 6.48
N GLY A 132 14.48 -1.55 7.24
CA GLY A 132 13.12 -1.78 6.78
C GLY A 132 12.77 -0.85 5.61
N PHE A 133 13.01 0.44 5.74
CA PHE A 133 12.79 1.40 4.66
C PHE A 133 13.64 1.14 3.43
N MET A 134 14.90 0.76 3.59
CA MET A 134 15.77 0.38 2.48
C MET A 134 15.17 -0.80 1.70
N ARG A 135 14.74 -1.86 2.38
CA ARG A 135 14.14 -3.03 1.75
C ARG A 135 12.80 -2.72 1.09
N MET A 136 11.96 -1.90 1.72
CA MET A 136 10.73 -1.42 1.11
C MET A 136 11.02 -0.64 -0.18
N ALA A 137 12.03 0.21 -0.17
CA ALA A 137 12.46 0.95 -1.36
C ALA A 137 12.98 0.01 -2.46
N GLU A 138 13.77 -1.01 -2.11
CA GLU A 138 14.24 -2.03 -3.06
C GLU A 138 13.09 -2.82 -3.70
N GLY A 139 12.02 -3.10 -2.95
CA GLY A 139 10.84 -3.79 -3.46
C GLY A 139 9.92 -2.89 -4.30
N LEU A 140 9.75 -1.64 -3.90
CA LEU A 140 8.88 -0.67 -4.57
C LEU A 140 9.51 -0.06 -5.82
N TYR A 141 10.80 0.21 -5.81
CA TYR A 141 11.49 0.94 -6.88
C TYR A 141 11.34 0.30 -8.27
N PRO A 142 11.51 -1.03 -8.45
CA PRO A 142 11.31 -1.67 -9.75
C PRO A 142 9.89 -1.49 -10.29
N VAL A 143 8.88 -1.59 -9.41
CA VAL A 143 7.47 -1.42 -9.78
C VAL A 143 7.18 0.03 -10.16
N LEU A 144 7.71 0.98 -9.40
CA LEU A 144 7.57 2.40 -9.68
C LEU A 144 8.23 2.78 -11.02
N LYS A 145 9.43 2.24 -11.31
CA LYS A 145 10.07 2.41 -12.61
C LYS A 145 9.21 1.89 -13.76
N GLN A 146 8.68 0.69 -13.61
CA GLN A 146 7.77 0.11 -14.61
C GLN A 146 6.54 0.98 -14.82
N ALA A 147 5.90 1.40 -13.72
CA ALA A 147 4.69 2.23 -13.75
C ALA A 147 4.90 3.57 -14.44
N LEU A 148 6.10 4.15 -14.31
CA LEU A 148 6.49 5.41 -14.93
C LEU A 148 7.10 5.25 -16.35
N GLY A 149 7.21 4.03 -16.87
CA GLY A 149 7.82 3.78 -18.16
C GLY A 149 9.33 4.14 -18.22
N LEU A 150 9.99 4.17 -17.06
CA LEU A 150 11.42 4.52 -17.00
C LEU A 150 12.26 3.29 -17.36
N SER A 151 12.96 3.34 -18.50
CA SER A 151 13.92 2.31 -18.85
C SER A 151 15.08 2.27 -17.85
N CYS A 152 15.63 1.06 -17.60
CA CYS A 152 16.92 0.95 -16.94
C CYS A 152 17.97 1.63 -17.84
N ALA A 153 18.42 2.84 -17.48
CA ALA A 153 19.74 3.26 -17.94
C ALA A 153 20.73 2.35 -17.20
N ILE A 154 21.34 1.43 -17.95
CA ILE A 154 22.49 0.62 -17.52
C ILE A 154 23.70 1.54 -17.44
#